data_6a8a00115d3194fe83f5211745010f39
#
_entry.id   6a8a00115d3194fe83f5211745010f39
#
_cell.length_a   1.000
_cell.length_b   1.000
_cell.length_c   1.000
_cell.angle_alpha   90.00
_cell.angle_beta   90.00
_cell.angle_gamma   90.00
#
_symmetry.space_group_name_H-M   'P 1'
#
loop_
_entity.id
_entity.type
_entity.pdbx_description
1 polymer ?
#
loop_
_entity_poly.entity_id
_entity_poly.type
_entity_poly.pdbx_seq_one_letter_code
_entity_poly.pdbx_strand_id
1 'polypeptide(L)' 'MIKNKALFLDIMLNDRFVCTLKYMYCPLFVIRYEALIKFVLDKRPTLKGKPFRIMF' A
#
# COMPACT_ATOMS: atom_id res chain seq x y z
N MET A 1 -2.96 11.32 -23.44
CA MET A 1 -3.69 11.17 -22.16
C MET A 1 -2.93 10.21 -21.25
N ILE A 2 -2.70 10.59 -20.02
CA ILE A 2 -1.94 9.79 -19.07
C ILE A 2 -2.90 8.89 -18.31
N LYS A 3 -2.63 7.59 -18.37
CA LYS A 3 -3.45 6.61 -17.64
C LYS A 3 -2.83 6.34 -16.28
N ASN A 4 -3.68 6.16 -15.28
CA ASN A 4 -3.23 5.71 -13.98
C ASN A 4 -2.64 4.31 -14.10
N LYS A 5 -1.63 4.04 -13.28
CA LYS A 5 -1.00 2.73 -13.22
C LYS A 5 -1.37 2.04 -11.92
N ALA A 6 -1.32 0.71 -11.95
CA ALA A 6 -1.57 -0.10 -10.77
C ALA A 6 -0.26 -0.50 -10.12
N LEU A 7 -0.19 -0.37 -8.82
CA LEU A 7 0.94 -0.85 -8.01
C LEU A 7 0.39 -1.87 -7.01
N PHE A 8 0.97 -3.06 -7.01
CA PHE A 8 0.53 -4.11 -6.09
C PHE A 8 1.38 -4.05 -4.83
N LEU A 9 0.71 -3.89 -3.70
CA LEU A 9 1.35 -3.74 -2.40
C LEU A 9 1.18 -5.04 -1.63
N ASP A 10 2.30 -5.71 -1.35
CA ASP A 10 2.30 -6.90 -0.52
C ASP A 10 2.48 -6.47 0.94
N ILE A 11 1.50 -6.78 1.75
CA ILE A 11 1.49 -6.39 3.16
C ILE A 11 2.06 -7.53 3.99
N MET A 12 3.12 -7.22 4.74
CA MET A 12 3.81 -8.18 5.60
C MET A 12 3.67 -7.74 7.05
N LEU A 13 3.41 -8.67 7.93
CA LEU A 13 3.35 -8.45 9.38
C LEU A 13 4.12 -9.56 10.07
N ASN A 14 5.15 -9.17 10.85
CA ASN A 14 6.02 -10.13 11.54
C ASN A 14 6.60 -11.17 10.57
N ASP A 15 7.08 -10.70 9.42
CA ASP A 15 7.67 -11.52 8.35
C ASP A 15 6.70 -12.54 7.74
N ARG A 16 5.39 -12.33 7.94
CA ARG A 16 4.35 -13.16 7.35
C ARG A 16 3.54 -12.36 6.36
N PHE A 17 3.22 -12.98 5.24
CA PHE A 17 2.37 -12.36 4.24
C PHE A 17 0.93 -12.24 4.77
N VAL A 18 0.36 -11.05 4.65
CA VAL A 18 -1.03 -10.78 5.08
C VAL A 18 -1.96 -10.75 3.87
N CYS A 19 -1.68 -9.85 2.93
CA CYS A 19 -2.52 -9.69 1.74
C CYS A 19 -1.81 -8.84 0.71
N THR A 20 -2.37 -8.81 -0.50
CA THR A 20 -1.94 -7.92 -1.56
C THR A 20 -3.05 -6.93 -1.85
N LEU A 21 -2.69 -5.64 -1.91
CA LEU A 21 -3.63 -4.57 -2.23
C LEU A 21 -3.21 -3.89 -3.52
N LYS A 22 -4.20 -3.52 -4.33
CA LYS A 22 -3.96 -2.80 -5.58
C LYS A 22 -4.10 -1.31 -5.32
N TYR A 23 -3.03 -0.57 -5.60
CA TYR A 23 -3.00 0.88 -5.44
C TYR A 23 -2.91 1.53 -6.82
N MET A 24 -3.89 2.36 -7.16
CA MET A 24 -3.89 3.08 -8.42
C MET A 24 -3.24 4.44 -8.22
N TYR A 25 -2.30 4.79 -9.05
CA TYR A 25 -1.59 6.06 -8.94
C TYR A 25 -1.39 6.70 -10.30
N CYS A 26 -1.23 8.03 -10.29
CA CYS A 26 -0.88 8.80 -11.47
C CYS A 26 0.64 8.85 -11.58
N PRO A 27 1.24 8.42 -12.71
CA PRO A 27 2.70 8.39 -12.84
C PRO A 27 3.35 9.78 -12.88
N LEU A 28 2.55 10.84 -12.97
CA LEU A 28 3.07 12.21 -12.90
C LEU A 28 3.39 12.66 -11.47
N PHE A 29 2.86 11.96 -10.48
CA PHE A 29 3.04 12.33 -9.08
C PHE A 29 3.97 11.36 -8.37
N VAL A 30 4.73 11.88 -7.41
CA VAL A 30 5.58 11.05 -6.57
C VAL A 30 4.70 10.29 -5.57
N ILE A 31 4.93 8.98 -5.47
CA ILE A 31 4.24 8.16 -4.48
C ILE A 31 4.99 8.30 -3.16
N ARG A 32 4.30 8.78 -2.12
CA ARG A 32 4.88 8.88 -0.79
C ARG A 32 4.53 7.65 0.02
N TYR A 33 5.49 7.15 0.78
CA TYR A 33 5.26 5.99 1.63
C TYR A 33 4.13 6.21 2.61
N GLU A 34 4.02 7.43 3.14
CA GLU A 34 2.94 7.80 4.05
C GLU A 34 1.55 7.63 3.43
N ALA A 35 1.43 7.95 2.14
CA ALA A 35 0.18 7.78 1.41
C ALA A 35 -0.17 6.29 1.30
N LEU A 36 0.83 5.45 1.07
CA LEU A 36 0.64 4.01 1.02
C LEU A 36 0.20 3.46 2.36
N ILE A 37 0.79 3.95 3.45
CA ILE A 37 0.40 3.54 4.80
C ILE A 37 -1.07 3.90 5.07
N LYS A 38 -1.47 5.11 4.75
CA LYS A 38 -2.87 5.54 4.91
C LYS A 38 -3.81 4.67 4.09
N PHE A 39 -3.43 4.37 2.86
CA PHE A 39 -4.23 3.51 1.99
C PHE A 39 -4.41 2.12 2.60
N VAL A 40 -3.32 1.53 3.10
CA VAL A 40 -3.36 0.21 3.71
C VAL A 40 -4.25 0.21 4.96
N LEU A 41 -4.12 1.21 5.82
CA LEU A 41 -4.92 1.31 7.03
C LEU A 41 -6.40 1.55 6.71
N ASP A 42 -6.70 2.25 5.62
CA ASP A 42 -8.08 2.44 5.17
C ASP A 42 -8.70 1.11 4.72
N LYS A 43 -7.93 0.29 4.02
CA LYS A 43 -8.41 -1.02 3.53
C LYS A 43 -8.35 -2.11 4.59
N ARG A 44 -7.40 -2.01 5.52
CA ARG A 44 -7.18 -3.00 6.58
C ARG A 44 -7.00 -2.30 7.92
N PRO A 45 -8.08 -1.77 8.51
CA PRO A 45 -7.97 -1.00 9.77
C PRO A 45 -7.47 -1.84 10.94
N THR A 46 -7.54 -3.17 10.85
CA THR A 46 -7.01 -4.06 11.88
C THR A 46 -5.49 -3.96 12.02
N LEU A 47 -4.80 -3.40 11.02
CA LEU A 47 -3.35 -3.24 11.06
C LEU A 47 -2.91 -1.98 11.81
N LYS A 48 -3.85 -1.14 12.21
CA LYS A 48 -3.54 0.08 12.95
C LYS A 48 -2.81 -0.27 14.26
N GLY A 49 -1.66 0.38 14.46
CA GLY A 49 -0.83 0.13 15.64
C GLY A 49 0.06 -1.10 15.55
N LYS A 50 0.04 -1.82 14.43
CA LYS A 50 0.88 -3.00 14.22
C LYS A 50 2.07 -2.65 13.31
N PRO A 51 3.25 -3.28 13.50
CA PRO A 51 4.45 -2.99 12.71
C PRO A 51 4.44 -3.73 11.36
N PHE A 52 3.48 -3.38 10.50
CA PHE A 52 3.41 -3.99 9.18
C PHE A 52 4.40 -3.32 8.22
N ARG A 53 4.75 -4.06 7.15
CA ARG A 53 5.61 -3.56 6.08
C ARG A 53 4.87 -3.66 4.75
N ILE A 54 5.19 -2.73 3.86
CA ILE A 54 4.65 -2.71 2.50
C ILE A 54 5.79 -3.05 1.55
N MET A 55 5.62 -4.12 0.78
CA MET A 55 6.59 -4.55 -0.23
C MET A 55 6.02 -4.28 -1.61
N PHE A 56 6.82 -3.69 -2.49
CA PHE A 56 6.39 -3.41 -3.87
C PHE A 56 7.57 -3.27 -4.81
#